data_77582f93ac33964c8ab5f9b4a7e59e8b
#
_entry.id   77582f93ac33964c8ab5f9b4a7e59e8b
#
_cell.length_a   1.000
_cell.length_b   1.000
_cell.length_c   1.000
_cell.angle_alpha   90.00
_cell.angle_beta   90.00
_cell.angle_gamma   90.00
#
_symmetry.space_group_name_H-M   'P 1'
#
loop_
_entity.id
_entity.type
_entity.pdbx_description
1 polymer ?
#
loop_
_entity_poly.entity_id
_entity_poly.type
_entity_poly.pdbx_seq_one_letter_code
_entity_poly.pdbx_strand_id
1 'polypeptide(L)'
;MGAGAQEPNVHKEAATAELTIRQGADGSFSLWSPRFGEGFHSRRGALREARETFLAPSQLERFSPGQRLTVVEVCVGTGTNLALLLEGCAELGLELEWWGLELDPAPLQLALAETGFRSQWQSQTLATLETLSERGCWQQGSGQQSSGQQSCGQQGAGSGRMLWGDARQTLPHLLEQRRGQVDLIWHDAFSPQHCPQLWTAEFLGSLADLLADGGHWISYCSAAAVREGLRLANLNVAALATPNPGPSSGQQQPSWSGGTVASHQHLATSVLWRPLSSMELEHMSCSAGEPYRDPTATANAADILHQRRIAQAKALSLGERRTSSAWRKRWGLQQGC
;
A
#
# COMPACT_ATOMS: atom_id res chain seq x y z
N MET A 1 44.58 3.66 -36.41
CA MET A 1 43.38 4.53 -36.45
C MET A 1 42.19 3.63 -36.36
N GLY A 2 41.70 3.41 -35.17
CA GLY A 2 40.51 2.59 -34.89
C GLY A 2 39.45 3.48 -34.28
N ALA A 3 38.38 3.74 -35.02
CA ALA A 3 37.24 4.47 -34.54
C ALA A 3 36.42 3.56 -33.61
N GLY A 4 36.41 3.89 -32.33
CA GLY A 4 35.49 3.27 -31.37
C GLY A 4 34.07 3.79 -31.60
N ALA A 5 33.18 2.94 -32.03
CA ALA A 5 31.75 3.21 -32.05
C ALA A 5 31.26 3.23 -30.59
N GLN A 6 30.82 4.38 -30.11
CA GLN A 6 30.05 4.51 -28.89
C GLN A 6 28.67 3.92 -29.15
N GLU A 7 28.31 2.86 -28.41
CA GLU A 7 26.92 2.38 -28.35
C GLU A 7 26.03 3.47 -27.74
N PRO A 8 24.83 3.72 -28.30
CA PRO A 8 23.92 4.69 -27.72
C PRO A 8 23.39 4.17 -26.38
N ASN A 9 23.57 4.98 -25.36
CA ASN A 9 23.09 4.77 -24.00
C ASN A 9 21.54 4.86 -23.94
N VAL A 10 20.87 3.74 -24.13
CA VAL A 10 19.39 3.60 -24.22
C VAL A 10 18.68 3.83 -22.85
N HIS A 11 19.43 4.09 -21.79
CA HIS A 11 18.87 4.29 -20.44
C HIS A 11 18.59 5.74 -20.05
N LYS A 12 18.64 6.71 -20.98
CA LYS A 12 18.56 8.14 -20.64
C LYS A 12 17.33 8.89 -21.14
N GLU A 13 16.29 8.21 -21.63
CA GLU A 13 15.08 8.87 -22.13
C GLU A 13 13.76 8.26 -21.61
N ALA A 14 13.68 7.93 -20.32
CA ALA A 14 12.40 8.06 -19.63
C ALA A 14 12.37 9.49 -19.06
N ALA A 15 12.14 10.47 -19.95
CA ALA A 15 11.91 11.85 -19.55
C ALA A 15 10.92 11.82 -18.38
N THR A 16 11.26 12.51 -17.31
CA THR A 16 10.46 12.81 -16.13
C THR A 16 9.17 13.48 -16.59
N ALA A 17 8.15 12.67 -16.94
CA ALA A 17 6.84 13.20 -17.17
C ALA A 17 6.38 13.81 -15.84
N GLU A 18 6.19 15.14 -15.82
CA GLU A 18 5.88 15.88 -14.60
C GLU A 18 4.57 15.39 -13.97
N LEU A 19 4.63 15.17 -12.64
CA LEU A 19 3.45 14.86 -11.85
C LEU A 19 2.43 16.00 -11.99
N THR A 20 1.16 15.66 -12.15
CA THR A 20 0.09 16.64 -12.29
C THR A 20 -0.74 16.68 -11.01
N ILE A 21 -0.93 17.89 -10.45
CA ILE A 21 -1.77 18.10 -9.27
C ILE A 21 -3.22 17.81 -9.61
N ARG A 22 -3.90 17.09 -8.71
CA ARG A 22 -5.34 16.80 -8.75
C ARG A 22 -5.96 17.02 -7.38
N GLN A 23 -7.28 17.18 -7.37
CA GLN A 23 -8.06 17.25 -6.15
C GLN A 23 -9.06 16.09 -6.11
N GLY A 24 -9.16 15.43 -4.98
CA GLY A 24 -10.16 14.40 -4.73
C GLY A 24 -11.56 15.00 -4.52
N ALA A 25 -12.60 14.14 -4.55
CA ALA A 25 -13.98 14.57 -4.30
C ALA A 25 -14.20 15.06 -2.86
N ASP A 26 -13.33 14.67 -1.93
CA ASP A 26 -13.31 15.13 -0.53
C ASP A 26 -12.51 16.46 -0.35
N GLY A 27 -12.05 17.06 -1.44
CA GLY A 27 -11.25 18.29 -1.41
C GLY A 27 -9.75 18.06 -1.11
N SER A 28 -9.32 16.82 -0.84
CA SER A 28 -7.93 16.51 -0.53
C SER A 28 -7.02 16.64 -1.74
N PHE A 29 -5.74 16.95 -1.47
CA PHE A 29 -4.67 17.00 -2.47
C PHE A 29 -4.36 15.59 -2.98
N SER A 30 -4.09 15.47 -4.26
CA SER A 30 -3.63 14.26 -4.92
C SER A 30 -2.78 14.57 -6.14
N LEU A 31 -2.14 13.56 -6.71
CA LEU A 31 -1.31 13.66 -7.89
C LEU A 31 -1.75 12.65 -8.96
N TRP A 32 -1.38 12.94 -10.20
CA TRP A 32 -1.44 11.99 -11.30
C TRP A 32 -0.02 11.73 -11.79
N SER A 33 0.30 10.46 -11.99
CA SER A 33 1.57 10.02 -12.54
C SER A 33 1.44 9.65 -14.01
N PRO A 34 1.99 10.44 -14.93
CA PRO A 34 2.06 10.04 -16.34
C PRO A 34 2.89 8.79 -16.57
N ARG A 35 3.92 8.57 -15.74
CA ARG A 35 4.78 7.38 -15.79
C ARG A 35 4.00 6.09 -15.57
N PHE A 36 3.07 6.09 -14.62
CA PHE A 36 2.24 4.94 -14.31
C PHE A 36 0.84 5.01 -14.96
N GLY A 37 0.45 6.16 -15.56
CA GLY A 37 -0.86 6.36 -16.15
C GLY A 37 -2.00 6.25 -15.14
N GLU A 38 -1.75 6.58 -13.87
CA GLU A 38 -2.67 6.38 -12.75
C GLU A 38 -2.59 7.54 -11.75
N GLY A 39 -3.69 7.80 -11.02
CA GLY A 39 -3.71 8.74 -9.89
C GLY A 39 -3.13 8.08 -8.64
N PHE A 40 -2.53 8.89 -7.77
CA PHE A 40 -2.01 8.44 -6.47
C PHE A 40 -3.13 7.96 -5.55
N HIS A 41 -4.32 8.52 -5.67
CA HIS A 41 -5.48 8.17 -4.87
C HIS A 41 -6.72 8.04 -5.77
N SER A 42 -7.73 7.35 -5.28
CA SER A 42 -9.01 7.21 -5.96
C SER A 42 -9.72 8.58 -6.10
N ARG A 43 -10.70 8.64 -7.01
CA ARG A 43 -11.54 9.86 -7.17
C ARG A 43 -12.32 10.24 -5.91
N ARG A 44 -12.47 9.32 -4.94
CA ARG A 44 -13.16 9.58 -3.67
C ARG A 44 -12.39 10.54 -2.75
N GLY A 45 -11.09 10.67 -2.97
CA GLY A 45 -10.19 11.55 -2.25
C GLY A 45 -9.18 10.83 -1.37
N ALA A 46 -8.01 11.45 -1.22
CA ALA A 46 -6.86 10.89 -0.51
C ALA A 46 -7.12 10.70 0.99
N LEU A 47 -7.71 11.71 1.64
CA LEU A 47 -8.02 11.63 3.08
C LEU A 47 -9.03 10.54 3.40
N ARG A 48 -10.08 10.46 2.59
CA ARG A 48 -11.10 9.45 2.77
C ARG A 48 -10.53 8.05 2.58
N GLU A 49 -9.74 7.85 1.54
CA GLU A 49 -9.10 6.56 1.24
C GLU A 49 -8.14 6.16 2.35
N ALA A 50 -7.27 7.06 2.80
CA ALA A 50 -6.34 6.81 3.88
C ALA A 50 -7.04 6.42 5.20
N ARG A 51 -8.14 7.10 5.54
CA ARG A 51 -8.93 6.79 6.75
C ARG A 51 -9.66 5.46 6.65
N GLU A 52 -10.38 5.24 5.54
CA GLU A 52 -11.28 4.08 5.40
C GLU A 52 -10.52 2.79 5.04
N THR A 53 -9.41 2.88 4.30
CA THR A 53 -8.67 1.72 3.79
C THR A 53 -7.48 1.35 4.68
N PHE A 54 -6.80 2.33 5.27
CA PHE A 54 -5.58 2.07 6.03
C PHE A 54 -5.75 2.30 7.53
N LEU A 55 -6.13 3.50 7.96
CA LEU A 55 -6.16 3.85 9.39
C LEU A 55 -7.20 3.03 10.16
N ALA A 56 -8.46 3.04 9.73
CA ALA A 56 -9.52 2.33 10.45
C ALA A 56 -9.27 0.81 10.53
N PRO A 57 -8.88 0.10 9.42
CA PRO A 57 -8.55 -1.32 9.52
C PRO A 57 -7.29 -1.64 10.34
N SER A 58 -6.45 -0.67 10.63
CA SER A 58 -5.29 -0.86 11.51
C SER A 58 -5.67 -1.07 12.98
N GLN A 59 -6.87 -0.62 13.38
CA GLN A 59 -7.37 -0.78 14.74
C GLN A 59 -6.33 -0.32 15.80
N LEU A 60 -5.86 0.93 15.66
CA LEU A 60 -4.80 1.45 16.53
C LEU A 60 -5.17 1.38 18.02
N GLU A 61 -6.46 1.41 18.34
CA GLU A 61 -7.01 1.26 19.69
C GLU A 61 -6.73 -0.11 20.34
N ARG A 62 -6.28 -1.11 19.58
CA ARG A 62 -5.83 -2.41 20.13
C ARG A 62 -4.48 -2.32 20.84
N PHE A 63 -3.72 -1.23 20.62
CA PHE A 63 -2.43 -0.98 21.26
C PHE A 63 -2.60 -0.09 22.48
N SER A 64 -1.85 -0.36 23.54
CA SER A 64 -1.91 0.43 24.78
C SER A 64 -1.08 1.71 24.67
N PRO A 65 -1.49 2.81 25.32
CA PRO A 65 -0.66 4.02 25.41
C PRO A 65 0.76 3.70 25.89
N GLY A 66 1.76 4.30 25.26
CA GLY A 66 3.18 4.02 25.49
C GLY A 66 3.71 2.75 24.79
N GLN A 67 2.84 1.95 24.17
CA GLN A 67 3.27 0.80 23.39
C GLN A 67 3.91 1.26 22.08
N ARG A 68 5.00 0.58 21.68
CA ARG A 68 5.60 0.78 20.36
C ARG A 68 4.75 0.10 19.30
N LEU A 69 4.49 0.83 18.24
CA LEU A 69 3.82 0.39 17.02
C LEU A 69 4.82 0.45 15.87
N THR A 70 5.15 -0.70 15.29
CA THR A 70 6.07 -0.79 14.15
C THR A 70 5.28 -0.89 12.85
N VAL A 71 5.45 0.09 11.96
CA VAL A 71 4.71 0.20 10.69
C VAL A 71 5.66 0.26 9.51
N VAL A 72 5.34 -0.48 8.47
CA VAL A 72 5.98 -0.40 7.14
C VAL A 72 4.97 0.12 6.13
N GLU A 73 5.32 1.17 5.42
CA GLU A 73 4.51 1.74 4.34
C GLU A 73 5.22 1.53 3.00
N VAL A 74 4.56 0.86 2.08
CA VAL A 74 5.05 0.62 0.72
C VAL A 74 4.40 1.61 -0.22
N CYS A 75 5.21 2.47 -0.84
CA CYS A 75 4.82 3.62 -1.66
C CYS A 75 4.13 4.72 -0.83
N VAL A 76 4.96 5.59 -0.27
CA VAL A 76 4.55 6.69 0.61
C VAL A 76 3.84 7.82 -0.14
N GLY A 77 4.24 8.04 -1.39
CA GLY A 77 3.65 9.02 -2.27
C GLY A 77 3.63 10.43 -1.69
N THR A 78 2.44 11.00 -1.51
CA THR A 78 2.25 12.35 -0.96
C THR A 78 2.45 12.45 0.56
N GLY A 79 2.60 11.31 1.26
CA GLY A 79 2.71 11.26 2.72
C GLY A 79 1.37 11.39 3.47
N THR A 80 0.23 11.30 2.76
CA THR A 80 -1.11 11.41 3.36
C THR A 80 -1.37 10.32 4.40
N ASN A 81 -1.00 9.08 4.09
CA ASN A 81 -1.17 7.95 5.00
C ASN A 81 -0.32 8.13 6.26
N LEU A 82 0.97 8.48 6.10
CA LEU A 82 1.86 8.75 7.24
C LEU A 82 1.35 9.90 8.10
N ALA A 83 0.86 10.99 7.50
CA ALA A 83 0.31 12.13 8.24
C ALA A 83 -0.85 11.71 9.14
N LEU A 84 -1.80 10.92 8.62
CA LEU A 84 -2.91 10.37 9.42
C LEU A 84 -2.43 9.41 10.52
N LEU A 85 -1.43 8.60 10.23
CA LEU A 85 -0.84 7.67 11.21
C LEU A 85 -0.18 8.44 12.37
N LEU A 86 0.57 9.49 12.07
CA LEU A 86 1.21 10.35 13.07
C LEU A 86 0.17 10.98 14.02
N GLU A 87 -0.92 11.53 13.47
CA GLU A 87 -1.99 12.12 14.27
C GLU A 87 -2.73 11.07 15.09
N GLY A 88 -3.05 9.91 14.51
CA GLY A 88 -3.70 8.81 15.23
C GLY A 88 -2.82 8.21 16.34
N CYS A 89 -1.52 8.07 16.13
CA CYS A 89 -0.59 7.63 17.15
C CYS A 89 -0.46 8.65 18.28
N ALA A 90 -0.40 9.95 17.97
CA ALA A 90 -0.34 11.01 18.95
C ALA A 90 -1.60 11.07 19.82
N GLU A 91 -2.79 10.92 19.21
CA GLU A 91 -4.08 10.89 19.91
C GLU A 91 -4.16 9.72 20.92
N LEU A 92 -3.63 8.56 20.56
CA LEU A 92 -3.65 7.36 21.40
C LEU A 92 -2.41 7.20 22.28
N GLY A 93 -1.45 8.11 22.20
CA GLY A 93 -0.21 8.08 22.98
C GLY A 93 0.69 6.89 22.61
N LEU A 94 0.70 6.44 21.37
CA LEU A 94 1.54 5.35 20.89
C LEU A 94 2.94 5.83 20.50
N GLU A 95 3.94 4.96 20.65
CA GLU A 95 5.30 5.21 20.17
C GLU A 95 5.45 4.64 18.75
N LEU A 96 5.46 5.51 17.73
CA LEU A 96 5.55 5.07 16.34
C LEU A 96 7.00 4.76 15.94
N GLU A 97 7.26 3.55 15.43
CA GLU A 97 8.44 3.20 14.63
C GLU A 97 8.00 2.96 13.20
N TRP A 98 8.36 3.87 12.28
CA TRP A 98 7.88 3.83 10.91
C TRP A 98 9.00 3.66 9.88
N TRP A 99 8.74 2.86 8.83
CA TRP A 99 9.62 2.61 7.71
C TRP A 99 8.86 2.81 6.41
N GLY A 100 9.32 3.76 5.57
CA GLY A 100 8.75 4.01 4.26
C GLY A 100 9.63 3.44 3.15
N LEU A 101 9.03 2.73 2.21
CA LEU A 101 9.67 2.28 0.97
C LEU A 101 9.16 3.17 -0.16
N GLU A 102 10.02 4.02 -0.74
CA GLU A 102 9.60 4.97 -1.78
C GLU A 102 10.67 5.14 -2.84
N LEU A 103 10.22 5.17 -4.11
CA LEU A 103 11.10 5.29 -5.26
C LEU A 103 11.54 6.74 -5.52
N ASP A 104 10.60 7.69 -5.33
CA ASP A 104 10.74 9.07 -5.80
C ASP A 104 10.37 10.08 -4.69
N PRO A 105 11.26 10.99 -4.31
CA PRO A 105 10.95 12.01 -3.31
C PRO A 105 9.96 13.09 -3.80
N ALA A 106 9.79 13.26 -5.11
CA ALA A 106 9.03 14.35 -5.69
C ALA A 106 7.56 14.41 -5.23
N PRO A 107 6.80 13.31 -5.09
CA PRO A 107 5.42 13.37 -4.62
C PRO A 107 5.26 14.04 -3.25
N LEU A 108 6.11 13.66 -2.28
CA LEU A 108 6.10 14.25 -0.94
C LEU A 108 6.52 15.72 -0.97
N GLN A 109 7.55 16.06 -1.74
CA GLN A 109 8.03 17.44 -1.88
C GLN A 109 6.94 18.35 -2.48
N LEU A 110 6.24 17.88 -3.54
CA LEU A 110 5.13 18.60 -4.14
C LEU A 110 3.97 18.79 -3.16
N ALA A 111 3.60 17.75 -2.41
CA ALA A 111 2.55 17.85 -1.40
C ALA A 111 2.89 18.90 -0.33
N LEU A 112 4.13 18.90 0.17
CA LEU A 112 4.59 19.86 1.18
C LEU A 112 4.67 21.31 0.66
N ALA A 113 4.81 21.51 -0.65
CA ALA A 113 4.77 22.84 -1.26
C ALA A 113 3.34 23.39 -1.40
N GLU A 114 2.32 22.53 -1.35
CA GLU A 114 0.93 22.90 -1.61
C GLU A 114 0.17 23.33 -0.35
N THR A 115 -0.38 24.54 -0.39
CA THR A 115 -1.17 25.09 0.72
C THR A 115 -2.37 24.21 1.08
N GLY A 116 -3.04 23.64 0.07
CA GLY A 116 -4.19 22.76 0.25
C GLY A 116 -3.86 21.47 0.99
N PHE A 117 -2.67 20.90 0.78
CA PHE A 117 -2.18 19.76 1.55
C PHE A 117 -1.82 20.18 2.98
N ARG A 118 -1.03 21.24 3.12
CA ARG A 118 -0.54 21.73 4.41
C ARG A 118 -1.66 22.09 5.38
N SER A 119 -2.74 22.70 4.88
CA SER A 119 -3.88 23.12 5.72
C SER A 119 -4.67 21.98 6.36
N GLN A 120 -4.42 20.75 5.96
CA GLN A 120 -5.10 19.55 6.46
C GLN A 120 -4.46 18.97 7.72
N TRP A 121 -3.24 19.39 8.06
CA TRP A 121 -2.41 18.74 9.08
C TRP A 121 -2.02 19.70 10.21
N GLN A 122 -1.82 19.13 11.39
CA GLN A 122 -1.26 19.84 12.52
C GLN A 122 0.19 20.26 12.25
N SER A 123 0.63 21.36 12.87
CA SER A 123 1.99 21.88 12.67
C SER A 123 3.08 20.86 13.01
N GLN A 124 2.87 20.02 14.03
CA GLN A 124 3.82 18.98 14.40
C GLN A 124 3.93 17.88 13.33
N THR A 125 2.81 17.48 12.75
CA THR A 125 2.76 16.51 11.65
C THR A 125 3.51 17.06 10.43
N LEU A 126 3.27 18.32 10.07
CA LEU A 126 3.99 18.98 8.98
C LEU A 126 5.49 19.05 9.23
N ALA A 127 5.92 19.43 10.43
CA ALA A 127 7.34 19.50 10.78
C ALA A 127 8.02 18.12 10.68
N THR A 128 7.30 17.04 11.03
CA THR A 128 7.79 15.66 10.87
C THR A 128 7.94 15.27 9.40
N LEU A 129 6.93 15.56 8.57
CA LEU A 129 6.97 15.28 7.12
C LEU A 129 8.06 16.10 6.41
N GLU A 130 8.25 17.37 6.78
CA GLU A 130 9.32 18.23 6.27
C GLU A 130 10.70 17.66 6.63
N THR A 131 10.89 17.29 7.90
CA THR A 131 12.13 16.64 8.35
C THR A 131 12.41 15.34 7.60
N LEU A 132 11.37 14.52 7.39
CA LEU A 132 11.47 13.28 6.62
C LEU A 132 11.85 13.54 5.16
N SER A 133 11.22 14.53 4.53
CA SER A 133 11.51 14.92 3.15
C SER A 133 12.94 15.43 2.97
N GLU A 134 13.46 16.20 3.93
CA GLU A 134 14.79 16.79 3.88
C GLU A 134 15.91 15.81 4.24
N ARG A 135 15.68 14.97 5.26
CA ARG A 135 16.72 14.14 5.88
C ARG A 135 16.55 12.64 5.65
N GLY A 136 15.41 12.21 5.13
CA GLY A 136 15.05 10.81 4.99
C GLY A 136 14.76 10.09 6.32
N CYS A 137 14.79 10.79 7.45
CA CYS A 137 14.46 10.22 8.76
C CYS A 137 14.06 11.31 9.76
N TRP A 138 13.30 10.89 10.80
CA TRP A 138 13.06 11.72 11.99
C TRP A 138 13.19 10.88 13.25
N GLN A 139 13.40 11.54 14.38
CA GLN A 139 13.34 10.96 15.71
C GLN A 139 12.79 12.02 16.68
N GLN A 140 11.73 11.70 17.38
CA GLN A 140 11.17 12.49 18.46
C GLN A 140 11.43 11.74 19.76
N GLY A 141 12.23 12.32 20.65
CA GLY A 141 12.48 11.75 21.97
C GLY A 141 11.22 11.82 22.84
N SER A 142 11.01 10.81 23.69
CA SER A 142 10.16 10.95 24.87
C SER A 142 10.80 12.04 25.74
N GLY A 143 10.32 13.29 25.59
CA GLY A 143 10.91 14.44 26.28
C GLY A 143 10.90 14.22 27.79
N GLN A 144 12.08 14.14 28.40
CA GLN A 144 12.21 14.47 29.80
C GLN A 144 11.69 15.90 29.97
N GLN A 145 10.55 16.03 30.65
CA GLN A 145 9.98 17.29 31.03
C GLN A 145 11.02 18.06 31.88
N SER A 146 11.64 19.06 31.25
CA SER A 146 12.24 20.14 32.05
C SER A 146 11.09 20.87 32.72
N SER A 147 11.09 20.81 34.05
CA SER A 147 10.13 21.41 34.96
C SER A 147 9.79 22.85 34.56
N GLY A 148 8.56 23.14 34.21
CA GLY A 148 8.05 24.46 34.29
C GLY A 148 7.10 25.02 33.22
N GLN A 149 6.43 24.22 32.38
CA GLN A 149 5.27 24.71 31.62
C GLN A 149 4.32 23.56 31.30
N GLN A 150 3.09 23.64 31.83
CA GLN A 150 1.96 22.81 31.41
C GLN A 150 1.61 23.17 29.96
N SER A 151 2.07 22.43 28.99
CA SER A 151 1.52 22.44 27.65
C SER A 151 0.58 21.26 27.50
N CYS A 152 -0.68 21.56 27.30
CA CYS A 152 -1.75 20.65 26.94
C CYS A 152 -1.40 19.99 25.59
N GLY A 153 -1.16 18.67 25.58
CA GLY A 153 -0.89 17.88 24.35
C GLY A 153 0.20 16.83 24.60
N GLN A 154 -0.19 15.56 24.82
CA GLN A 154 0.76 14.46 24.81
C GLN A 154 1.42 14.41 23.45
N GLN A 155 2.69 14.77 23.36
CA GLN A 155 3.50 14.58 22.15
C GLN A 155 3.85 13.10 22.07
N GLY A 156 3.33 12.39 21.04
CA GLY A 156 3.71 11.02 20.76
C GLY A 156 5.21 10.95 20.47
N ALA A 157 5.91 10.08 21.18
CA ALA A 157 7.28 9.73 20.87
C ALA A 157 7.30 8.87 19.57
N GLY A 158 8.32 9.04 18.72
CA GLY A 158 8.39 8.22 17.52
C GLY A 158 9.66 8.43 16.72
N SER A 159 9.89 7.48 15.81
CA SER A 159 10.98 7.56 14.84
C SER A 159 10.50 7.03 13.48
N GLY A 160 11.12 7.51 12.42
CA GLY A 160 10.86 6.98 11.10
C GLY A 160 12.03 7.14 10.16
N ARG A 161 12.06 6.27 9.17
CA ARG A 161 13.10 6.27 8.14
C ARG A 161 12.51 5.95 6.78
N MET A 162 12.90 6.73 5.80
CA MET A 162 12.64 6.46 4.39
C MET A 162 13.76 5.60 3.80
N LEU A 163 13.39 4.56 3.08
CA LEU A 163 14.28 3.74 2.28
C LEU A 163 14.02 4.10 0.80
N TRP A 164 14.84 5.02 0.30
CA TRP A 164 14.71 5.53 -1.06
C TRP A 164 15.23 4.53 -2.08
N GLY A 165 14.48 4.34 -3.16
CA GLY A 165 14.84 3.49 -4.28
C GLY A 165 13.80 2.41 -4.59
N ASP A 166 14.16 1.48 -5.47
CA ASP A 166 13.30 0.34 -5.78
C ASP A 166 13.05 -0.50 -4.51
N ALA A 167 11.79 -0.60 -4.10
CA ALA A 167 11.40 -1.30 -2.88
C ALA A 167 11.87 -2.77 -2.87
N ARG A 168 12.00 -3.41 -4.03
CA ARG A 168 12.51 -4.79 -4.15
C ARG A 168 13.99 -4.90 -3.75
N GLN A 169 14.74 -3.80 -3.86
CA GLN A 169 16.16 -3.73 -3.50
C GLN A 169 16.38 -3.22 -2.07
N THR A 170 15.46 -2.40 -1.56
CA THR A 170 15.57 -1.83 -0.21
C THR A 170 14.95 -2.71 0.88
N LEU A 171 13.91 -3.48 0.55
CA LEU A 171 13.23 -4.39 1.46
C LEU A 171 14.13 -5.45 2.13
N PRO A 172 15.14 -6.06 1.45
CA PRO A 172 16.06 -7.00 2.10
C PRO A 172 16.77 -6.45 3.33
N HIS A 173 17.19 -5.18 3.31
CA HIS A 173 17.82 -4.52 4.46
C HIS A 173 16.85 -4.35 5.64
N LEU A 174 15.59 -4.11 5.35
CA LEU A 174 14.57 -4.02 6.38
C LEU A 174 14.27 -5.41 6.98
N LEU A 175 14.23 -6.45 6.13
CA LEU A 175 14.06 -7.84 6.58
C LEU A 175 15.14 -8.30 7.55
N GLU A 176 16.40 -7.91 7.34
CA GLU A 176 17.49 -8.22 8.26
C GLU A 176 17.26 -7.63 9.66
N GLN A 177 16.57 -6.49 9.75
CA GLN A 177 16.39 -5.74 10.99
C GLN A 177 15.03 -5.98 11.67
N ARG A 178 13.99 -6.32 10.91
CA ARG A 178 12.58 -6.28 11.40
C ARG A 178 11.77 -7.53 11.05
N ARG A 179 12.39 -8.62 10.64
CA ARG A 179 11.70 -9.90 10.38
C ARG A 179 10.84 -10.32 11.58
N GLY A 180 9.54 -10.54 11.35
CA GLY A 180 8.58 -10.97 12.37
C GLY A 180 8.28 -9.92 13.45
N GLN A 181 8.57 -8.62 13.20
CA GLN A 181 8.43 -7.57 14.21
C GLN A 181 7.51 -6.42 13.78
N VAL A 182 6.94 -6.46 12.58
CA VAL A 182 6.12 -5.39 12.04
C VAL A 182 4.65 -5.62 12.38
N ASP A 183 4.04 -4.68 13.08
CA ASP A 183 2.63 -4.76 13.47
C ASP A 183 1.68 -4.45 12.32
N LEU A 184 2.06 -3.51 11.44
CA LEU A 184 1.25 -3.06 10.32
C LEU A 184 2.10 -2.90 9.06
N ILE A 185 1.60 -3.42 7.94
CA ILE A 185 2.13 -3.11 6.61
C ILE A 185 1.02 -2.45 5.82
N TRP A 186 1.23 -1.20 5.42
CA TRP A 186 0.36 -0.47 4.50
C TRP A 186 0.93 -0.54 3.10
N HIS A 187 0.24 -1.23 2.20
CA HIS A 187 0.71 -1.45 0.83
C HIS A 187 -0.13 -0.64 -0.15
N ASP A 188 0.39 0.53 -0.53
CA ASP A 188 -0.32 1.54 -1.33
C ASP A 188 0.35 1.82 -2.68
N ALA A 189 0.92 0.79 -3.30
CA ALA A 189 1.51 0.89 -4.63
C ALA A 189 0.44 1.10 -5.71
N PHE A 190 0.84 1.71 -6.85
CA PHE A 190 0.00 1.76 -8.06
C PHE A 190 -0.52 0.36 -8.41
N SER A 191 -1.67 0.31 -9.10
CA SER A 191 -2.38 -0.95 -9.34
C SER A 191 -1.48 -2.02 -10.01
N PRO A 192 -1.79 -3.31 -9.82
CA PRO A 192 -0.97 -4.40 -10.36
C PRO A 192 -0.81 -4.41 -11.88
N GLN A 193 -1.66 -3.70 -12.60
CA GLN A 193 -1.54 -3.53 -14.06
C GLN A 193 -0.47 -2.50 -14.43
N HIS A 194 -0.22 -1.52 -13.57
CA HIS A 194 0.69 -0.41 -13.81
C HIS A 194 2.02 -0.57 -13.07
N CYS A 195 2.02 -1.26 -11.92
CA CYS A 195 3.21 -1.50 -11.11
C CYS A 195 3.29 -2.97 -10.63
N PRO A 196 3.30 -3.98 -11.55
CA PRO A 196 3.26 -5.39 -11.16
C PRO A 196 4.44 -5.82 -10.30
N GLN A 197 5.55 -5.09 -10.33
CA GLN A 197 6.79 -5.39 -9.58
C GLN A 197 6.54 -5.52 -8.07
N LEU A 198 5.70 -4.65 -7.52
CA LEU A 198 5.41 -4.61 -6.09
C LEU A 198 4.26 -5.56 -5.68
N TRP A 199 3.69 -6.29 -6.63
CA TRP A 199 2.60 -7.24 -6.40
C TRP A 199 2.99 -8.69 -6.72
N THR A 200 4.28 -8.96 -6.94
CA THR A 200 4.78 -10.30 -7.18
C THR A 200 4.68 -11.17 -5.94
N ALA A 201 4.51 -12.48 -6.14
CA ALA A 201 4.43 -13.42 -5.01
C ALA A 201 5.69 -13.38 -4.14
N GLU A 202 6.85 -13.14 -4.76
CA GLU A 202 8.13 -13.00 -4.07
C GLU A 202 8.17 -11.75 -3.17
N PHE A 203 7.74 -10.59 -3.70
CA PHE A 203 7.70 -9.35 -2.93
C PHE A 203 6.68 -9.42 -1.79
N LEU A 204 5.47 -9.94 -2.07
CA LEU A 204 4.45 -10.16 -1.05
C LEU A 204 4.91 -11.17 0.04
N GLY A 205 5.65 -12.21 -0.36
CA GLY A 205 6.26 -13.15 0.58
C GLY A 205 7.27 -12.47 1.50
N SER A 206 8.13 -11.62 0.94
CA SER A 206 9.09 -10.84 1.73
C SER A 206 8.40 -9.86 2.69
N LEU A 207 7.28 -9.25 2.28
CA LEU A 207 6.48 -8.43 3.20
C LEU A 207 5.82 -9.28 4.30
N ALA A 208 5.32 -10.47 3.97
CA ALA A 208 4.76 -11.40 4.96
C ALA A 208 5.79 -11.78 6.03
N ASP A 209 7.04 -12.00 5.62
CA ASP A 209 8.15 -12.29 6.53
C ASP A 209 8.47 -11.17 7.54
N LEU A 210 8.07 -9.93 7.26
CA LEU A 210 8.20 -8.81 8.20
C LEU A 210 7.14 -8.86 9.30
N LEU A 211 5.95 -9.39 9.01
CA LEU A 211 4.81 -9.32 9.94
C LEU A 211 5.09 -10.08 11.22
N ALA A 212 4.78 -9.45 12.34
CA ALA A 212 4.59 -10.12 13.62
C ALA A 212 3.36 -11.05 13.55
N ASP A 213 3.28 -12.04 14.45
CA ASP A 213 2.19 -13.02 14.45
C ASP A 213 0.79 -12.40 14.43
N GLY A 214 0.56 -11.33 15.18
CA GLY A 214 -0.69 -10.56 15.19
C GLY A 214 -0.71 -9.34 14.27
N GLY A 215 0.29 -9.21 13.40
CA GLY A 215 0.42 -8.10 12.46
C GLY A 215 -0.56 -8.18 11.31
N HIS A 216 -0.91 -7.01 10.74
CA HIS A 216 -1.81 -6.90 9.59
C HIS A 216 -1.11 -6.29 8.38
N TRP A 217 -1.22 -6.96 7.23
CA TRP A 217 -0.98 -6.37 5.92
C TRP A 217 -2.29 -5.82 5.38
N ILE A 218 -2.31 -4.56 4.92
CA ILE A 218 -3.52 -3.84 4.52
C ILE A 218 -3.26 -3.15 3.18
N SER A 219 -4.23 -3.24 2.26
CA SER A 219 -4.19 -2.55 0.97
C SER A 219 -5.58 -2.31 0.40
N TYR A 220 -5.70 -1.28 -0.43
CA TYR A 220 -6.90 -1.03 -1.24
C TYR A 220 -7.13 -2.12 -2.31
N CYS A 221 -6.09 -2.88 -2.65
CA CYS A 221 -6.12 -3.82 -3.76
C CYS A 221 -6.93 -5.07 -3.43
N SER A 222 -7.93 -5.38 -4.28
CA SER A 222 -8.77 -6.58 -4.19
C SER A 222 -8.51 -7.59 -5.34
N ALA A 223 -7.42 -7.42 -6.08
CA ALA A 223 -7.11 -8.26 -7.23
C ALA A 223 -6.87 -9.72 -6.82
N ALA A 224 -7.47 -10.66 -7.55
CA ALA A 224 -7.35 -12.09 -7.28
C ALA A 224 -5.91 -12.59 -7.24
N ALA A 225 -5.04 -12.09 -8.14
CA ALA A 225 -3.62 -12.44 -8.18
C ALA A 225 -2.86 -12.00 -6.92
N VAL A 226 -3.20 -10.83 -6.36
CA VAL A 226 -2.59 -10.31 -5.14
C VAL A 226 -3.02 -11.15 -3.93
N ARG A 227 -4.32 -11.42 -3.81
CA ARG A 227 -4.85 -12.29 -2.74
C ARG A 227 -4.27 -13.70 -2.80
N GLU A 228 -4.10 -14.25 -4.01
CA GLU A 228 -3.44 -15.54 -4.19
C GLU A 228 -1.95 -15.47 -3.82
N GLY A 229 -1.24 -14.39 -4.16
CA GLY A 229 0.13 -14.16 -3.72
C GLY A 229 0.27 -14.12 -2.20
N LEU A 230 -0.63 -13.43 -1.49
CA LEU A 230 -0.67 -13.41 -0.02
C LEU A 230 -0.96 -14.80 0.57
N ARG A 231 -1.88 -15.58 -0.04
CA ARG A 231 -2.17 -16.95 0.37
C ARG A 231 -0.95 -17.87 0.18
N LEU A 232 -0.22 -17.71 -0.91
CA LEU A 232 1.05 -18.42 -1.15
C LEU A 232 2.14 -18.06 -0.14
N ALA A 233 2.07 -16.85 0.42
CA ALA A 233 2.91 -16.41 1.53
C ALA A 233 2.40 -16.87 2.91
N ASN A 234 1.46 -17.84 2.95
CA ASN A 234 0.84 -18.42 4.15
C ASN A 234 0.09 -17.40 5.03
N LEU A 235 -0.45 -16.33 4.45
CA LEU A 235 -1.32 -15.41 5.15
C LEU A 235 -2.79 -15.79 5.00
N ASN A 236 -3.55 -15.61 6.07
CA ASN A 236 -5.00 -15.62 6.06
C ASN A 236 -5.49 -14.31 5.46
N VAL A 237 -6.34 -14.39 4.44
CA VAL A 237 -6.79 -13.23 3.64
C VAL A 237 -8.27 -12.97 3.90
N ALA A 238 -8.62 -11.72 4.17
CA ALA A 238 -9.99 -11.26 4.31
C ALA A 238 -10.23 -10.01 3.44
N ALA A 239 -11.50 -9.77 3.13
CA ALA A 239 -11.94 -8.62 2.35
C ALA A 239 -12.24 -7.44 3.28
N LEU A 240 -11.64 -6.27 3.04
CA LEU A 240 -12.03 -5.04 3.73
C LEU A 240 -13.50 -4.73 3.45
N ALA A 241 -14.23 -4.35 4.47
CA ALA A 241 -15.61 -3.89 4.32
C ALA A 241 -15.61 -2.56 3.54
N THR A 242 -16.55 -2.41 2.62
CA THR A 242 -16.80 -1.10 2.01
C THR A 242 -17.60 -0.25 3.00
N PRO A 243 -17.05 0.88 3.46
CA PRO A 243 -17.83 1.77 4.29
C PRO A 243 -19.05 2.28 3.50
N ASN A 244 -20.24 1.99 4.02
CA ASN A 244 -21.53 2.47 3.52
C ASN A 244 -21.73 2.29 1.99
N PRO A 245 -22.27 1.17 1.53
CA PRO A 245 -22.98 1.19 0.27
C PRO A 245 -24.18 2.15 0.51
N GLY A 246 -24.17 3.30 -0.18
CA GLY A 246 -25.30 4.22 -0.16
C GLY A 246 -26.60 3.44 -0.37
N PRO A 247 -27.80 4.01 -0.11
CA PRO A 247 -29.07 3.32 -0.19
C PRO A 247 -29.21 2.67 -1.56
N SER A 248 -28.81 1.41 -1.64
CA SER A 248 -28.85 0.64 -2.87
C SER A 248 -30.28 0.22 -3.10
N SER A 249 -30.81 0.66 -4.21
CA SER A 249 -31.96 0.05 -4.89
C SER A 249 -31.89 -1.47 -4.73
N GLY A 250 -32.70 -2.02 -3.89
CA GLY A 250 -33.29 -3.37 -3.73
C GLY A 250 -32.66 -4.63 -4.33
N GLN A 251 -31.50 -4.60 -4.91
CA GLN A 251 -30.78 -5.77 -5.42
C GLN A 251 -29.44 -5.90 -4.69
N GLN A 252 -29.32 -6.93 -3.86
CA GLN A 252 -28.04 -7.38 -3.29
C GLN A 252 -27.15 -7.89 -4.43
N GLN A 253 -26.52 -6.99 -5.17
CA GLN A 253 -25.35 -7.37 -5.97
C GLN A 253 -24.21 -7.70 -5.02
N PRO A 254 -23.44 -8.76 -5.29
CA PRO A 254 -22.25 -9.06 -4.48
C PRO A 254 -21.35 -7.84 -4.49
N SER A 255 -21.27 -7.13 -3.37
CA SER A 255 -20.41 -5.95 -3.25
C SER A 255 -18.96 -6.38 -3.30
N TRP A 256 -18.19 -5.83 -4.23
CA TRP A 256 -16.74 -5.90 -4.19
C TRP A 256 -16.23 -5.31 -2.88
N SER A 257 -15.19 -5.92 -2.34
CA SER A 257 -14.55 -5.40 -1.14
C SER A 257 -13.84 -4.08 -1.40
N GLY A 258 -13.72 -3.26 -0.38
CA GLY A 258 -12.95 -2.01 -0.39
C GLY A 258 -11.43 -2.21 -0.41
N GLY A 259 -10.94 -3.46 -0.41
CA GLY A 259 -9.53 -3.82 -0.37
C GLY A 259 -9.31 -5.19 0.26
N THR A 260 -8.10 -5.39 0.79
CA THR A 260 -7.68 -6.65 1.39
C THR A 260 -6.94 -6.41 2.71
N VAL A 261 -7.23 -7.23 3.71
CA VAL A 261 -6.41 -7.39 4.91
C VAL A 261 -5.89 -8.82 4.96
N ALA A 262 -4.65 -9.00 5.41
CA ALA A 262 -4.05 -10.32 5.58
C ALA A 262 -3.20 -10.40 6.86
N SER A 263 -3.09 -11.59 7.46
CA SER A 263 -2.34 -11.82 8.70
C SER A 263 -1.89 -13.29 8.78
N HIS A 264 -0.85 -13.56 9.57
CA HIS A 264 -0.50 -14.94 9.93
C HIS A 264 -1.59 -15.59 10.77
N GLN A 265 -2.27 -14.83 11.61
CA GLN A 265 -3.38 -15.31 12.44
C GLN A 265 -4.70 -15.29 11.69
N HIS A 266 -5.64 -16.09 12.17
CA HIS A 266 -7.02 -16.07 11.66
C HIS A 266 -7.68 -14.71 11.90
N LEU A 267 -8.24 -14.13 10.85
CA LEU A 267 -8.96 -12.87 10.89
C LEU A 267 -10.44 -13.11 11.20
N ALA A 268 -10.83 -12.97 12.46
CA ALA A 268 -12.23 -13.04 12.85
C ALA A 268 -13.05 -11.94 12.15
N THR A 269 -14.29 -12.26 11.76
CA THR A 269 -15.19 -11.28 11.13
C THR A 269 -15.44 -10.09 12.04
N SER A 270 -15.34 -8.89 11.47
CA SER A 270 -15.59 -7.62 12.17
C SER A 270 -16.39 -6.66 11.29
N VAL A 271 -16.66 -5.47 11.79
CA VAL A 271 -17.26 -4.39 10.98
C VAL A 271 -16.29 -3.86 9.92
N LEU A 272 -15.00 -4.12 10.06
CA LEU A 272 -13.93 -3.60 9.18
C LEU A 272 -13.56 -4.58 8.07
N TRP A 273 -13.77 -5.89 8.29
CA TRP A 273 -13.48 -6.92 7.27
C TRP A 273 -14.35 -8.16 7.46
N ARG A 274 -14.47 -8.91 6.40
CA ARG A 274 -15.20 -10.18 6.33
C ARG A 274 -14.37 -11.27 5.65
N PRO A 275 -14.69 -12.54 5.84
CA PRO A 275 -14.13 -13.61 5.01
C PRO A 275 -14.38 -13.34 3.52
N LEU A 276 -13.50 -13.85 2.68
CA LEU A 276 -13.73 -13.82 1.24
C LEU A 276 -15.01 -14.59 0.90
N SER A 277 -15.85 -14.01 0.06
CA SER A 277 -17.07 -14.66 -0.44
C SER A 277 -16.72 -15.82 -1.38
N SER A 278 -17.66 -16.73 -1.62
CA SER A 278 -17.50 -17.81 -2.60
C SER A 278 -17.14 -17.27 -4.00
N MET A 279 -17.70 -16.10 -4.36
CA MET A 279 -17.38 -15.42 -5.62
C MET A 279 -15.90 -15.00 -5.69
N GLU A 280 -15.37 -14.41 -4.61
CA GLU A 280 -13.98 -13.96 -4.52
C GLU A 280 -13.01 -15.15 -4.48
N LEU A 281 -13.32 -16.20 -3.74
CA LEU A 281 -12.54 -17.45 -3.71
C LEU A 281 -12.49 -18.13 -5.09
N GLU A 282 -13.62 -18.20 -5.78
CA GLU A 282 -13.67 -18.73 -7.14
C GLU A 282 -12.91 -17.84 -8.14
N HIS A 283 -12.91 -16.50 -7.92
CA HIS A 283 -12.11 -15.58 -8.72
C HIS A 283 -10.60 -15.84 -8.55
N MET A 284 -10.16 -16.13 -7.36
CA MET A 284 -8.76 -16.52 -7.09
C MET A 284 -8.40 -17.87 -7.74
N SER A 285 -9.33 -18.79 -7.86
CA SER A 285 -9.11 -20.09 -8.50
C SER A 285 -9.18 -20.07 -10.03
N CYS A 286 -9.65 -18.98 -10.66
CA CYS A 286 -9.63 -18.82 -12.11
C CYS A 286 -8.31 -18.19 -12.61
N SER A 287 -8.17 -17.97 -13.93
CA SER A 287 -6.96 -17.38 -14.52
C SER A 287 -6.60 -15.99 -13.98
N ALA A 288 -7.58 -15.26 -13.40
CA ALA A 288 -7.30 -13.97 -12.72
C ALA A 288 -6.43 -14.12 -11.48
N GLY A 289 -6.51 -15.26 -10.79
CA GLY A 289 -5.71 -15.57 -9.62
C GLY A 289 -4.27 -16.01 -9.92
N GLU A 290 -3.87 -16.13 -11.20
CA GLU A 290 -2.47 -16.39 -11.52
C GLU A 290 -1.58 -15.28 -10.98
N PRO A 291 -0.61 -15.56 -10.07
CA PRO A 291 0.17 -14.52 -9.43
C PRO A 291 1.16 -13.86 -10.41
N TYR A 292 1.57 -12.65 -10.09
CA TYR A 292 2.74 -12.01 -10.69
C TYR A 292 4.01 -12.65 -10.13
N ARG A 293 5.06 -12.79 -10.93
CA ARG A 293 6.31 -13.45 -10.53
C ARG A 293 7.52 -12.63 -10.97
N ASP A 294 8.47 -12.46 -10.06
CA ASP A 294 9.78 -11.86 -10.30
C ASP A 294 10.81 -12.43 -9.31
N PRO A 295 11.25 -13.68 -9.52
CA PRO A 295 12.16 -14.36 -8.58
C PRO A 295 13.50 -13.64 -8.38
N THR A 296 13.91 -12.82 -9.33
CA THR A 296 15.19 -12.10 -9.31
C THR A 296 15.07 -10.69 -8.76
N ALA A 297 13.87 -10.18 -8.56
CA ALA A 297 13.58 -8.81 -8.15
C ALA A 297 14.15 -7.72 -9.10
N THR A 298 14.31 -8.07 -10.40
CA THR A 298 14.93 -7.20 -11.40
C THR A 298 14.10 -7.03 -12.68
N ALA A 299 13.04 -7.82 -12.86
CA ALA A 299 12.22 -7.75 -14.06
C ALA A 299 11.46 -6.42 -14.16
N ASN A 300 11.30 -5.93 -15.39
CA ASN A 300 10.46 -4.76 -15.64
C ASN A 300 8.97 -5.15 -15.71
N ALA A 301 8.08 -4.14 -15.70
CA ALA A 301 6.63 -4.37 -15.70
C ALA A 301 6.16 -5.19 -16.90
N ALA A 302 6.68 -4.90 -18.10
CA ALA A 302 6.27 -5.58 -19.33
C ALA A 302 6.61 -7.07 -19.29
N ASP A 303 7.79 -7.42 -18.79
CA ASP A 303 8.24 -8.81 -18.66
C ASP A 303 7.39 -9.58 -17.65
N ILE A 304 7.13 -8.99 -16.46
CA ILE A 304 6.27 -9.61 -15.45
C ILE A 304 4.87 -9.87 -16.00
N LEU A 305 4.27 -8.89 -16.67
CA LEU A 305 2.95 -9.03 -17.30
C LEU A 305 2.95 -10.06 -18.42
N HIS A 306 4.02 -10.12 -19.20
CA HIS A 306 4.17 -11.10 -20.28
C HIS A 306 4.29 -12.53 -19.73
N GLN A 307 5.17 -12.76 -18.77
CA GLN A 307 5.34 -14.06 -18.12
C GLN A 307 4.05 -14.54 -17.45
N ARG A 308 3.33 -13.62 -16.78
CA ARG A 308 2.03 -13.95 -16.19
C ARG A 308 1.02 -14.42 -17.26
N ARG A 309 0.95 -13.76 -18.42
CA ARG A 309 0.07 -14.20 -19.53
C ARG A 309 0.42 -15.60 -20.02
N ILE A 310 1.71 -15.93 -20.12
CA ILE A 310 2.17 -17.28 -20.48
C ILE A 310 1.72 -18.30 -19.43
N ALA A 311 1.92 -17.99 -18.14
CA ALA A 311 1.51 -18.87 -17.04
C ALA A 311 -0.02 -19.09 -17.04
N GLN A 312 -0.81 -18.03 -17.24
CA GLN A 312 -2.27 -18.12 -17.39
C GLN A 312 -2.69 -19.03 -18.55
N ALA A 313 -2.08 -18.87 -19.71
CA ALA A 313 -2.37 -19.70 -20.88
C ALA A 313 -2.03 -21.18 -20.64
N LYS A 314 -0.89 -21.45 -19.99
CA LYS A 314 -0.47 -22.80 -19.60
C LYS A 314 -1.46 -23.43 -18.62
N ALA A 315 -1.84 -22.74 -17.54
CA ALA A 315 -2.78 -23.25 -16.55
C ALA A 315 -4.17 -23.55 -17.15
N LEU A 316 -4.61 -22.73 -18.13
CA LEU A 316 -5.83 -22.98 -18.88
C LEU A 316 -5.73 -24.22 -19.76
N SER A 317 -4.62 -24.41 -20.48
CA SER A 317 -4.40 -25.57 -21.37
C SER A 317 -4.32 -26.89 -20.61
N LEU A 318 -3.82 -26.87 -19.38
CA LEU A 318 -3.76 -28.03 -18.50
C LEU A 318 -5.08 -28.29 -17.73
N GLY A 319 -6.06 -27.41 -17.86
CA GLY A 319 -7.32 -27.51 -17.12
C GLY A 319 -7.21 -27.22 -15.62
N GLU A 320 -6.08 -26.67 -15.18
CA GLU A 320 -5.82 -26.33 -13.77
C GLU A 320 -6.63 -25.12 -13.30
N ARG A 321 -6.97 -24.23 -14.23
CA ARG A 321 -7.76 -23.02 -13.95
C ARG A 321 -8.87 -22.83 -15.01
N ARG A 322 -9.96 -22.16 -14.64
CA ARG A 322 -10.99 -21.70 -15.57
C ARG A 322 -10.67 -20.28 -16.04
N THR A 323 -11.29 -19.87 -17.14
CA THR A 323 -11.14 -18.48 -17.63
C THR A 323 -11.87 -17.49 -16.71
N SER A 324 -11.35 -16.28 -16.59
CA SER A 324 -12.03 -15.19 -15.90
C SER A 324 -13.38 -14.83 -16.55
N SER A 325 -13.52 -15.04 -17.87
CA SER A 325 -14.77 -14.85 -18.59
C SER A 325 -15.86 -15.85 -18.17
N ALA A 326 -15.47 -17.14 -17.97
CA ALA A 326 -16.39 -18.16 -17.48
C ALA A 326 -16.86 -17.86 -16.05
N TRP A 327 -15.94 -17.38 -15.19
CA TRP A 327 -16.28 -16.94 -13.85
C TRP A 327 -17.25 -15.74 -13.86
N ARG A 328 -16.98 -14.69 -14.66
CA ARG A 328 -17.89 -13.54 -14.82
C ARG A 328 -19.28 -13.96 -15.26
N LYS A 329 -19.36 -14.84 -16.28
CA LYS A 329 -20.64 -15.36 -16.78
C LYS A 329 -21.42 -16.09 -15.67
N ARG A 330 -20.74 -16.93 -14.89
CA ARG A 330 -21.36 -17.66 -13.78
C ARG A 330 -21.98 -16.73 -12.73
N TRP A 331 -21.28 -15.64 -12.41
CA TRP A 331 -21.71 -14.70 -11.37
C TRP A 331 -22.53 -13.52 -11.89
N GLY A 332 -22.96 -13.54 -13.16
CA GLY A 332 -23.78 -12.50 -13.78
C GLY A 332 -23.10 -11.13 -13.87
N LEU A 333 -21.75 -11.10 -13.81
CA LEU A 333 -20.99 -9.86 -13.90
C LEU A 333 -20.83 -9.44 -15.36
N GLN A 334 -21.49 -8.34 -15.74
CA GLN A 334 -21.36 -7.77 -17.08
C GLN A 334 -19.90 -7.28 -17.31
N GLN A 335 -19.42 -7.33 -18.54
CA GLN A 335 -18.18 -6.68 -18.91
C GLN A 335 -18.39 -5.16 -18.69
N GLY A 336 -17.68 -4.59 -17.72
CA GLY A 336 -17.60 -3.13 -17.63
C GLY A 336 -16.95 -2.61 -18.91
N CYS A 337 -17.60 -1.67 -19.54
CA CYS A 337 -17.10 -0.90 -20.67
C CYS A 337 -15.84 -0.13 -20.29
#